data_aa7d02deb48008ac67f08cfbd5556075
#
_entry.id   aa7d02deb48008ac67f08cfbd5556075
#
_cell.length_a   1.000
_cell.length_b   1.000
_cell.length_c   1.000
_cell.angle_alpha   90.00
_cell.angle_beta   90.00
_cell.angle_gamma   90.00
#
_symmetry.space_group_name_H-M   'P 1'
#
loop_
_entity.id
_entity.type
_entity.pdbx_description
1 polymer ?
#
loop_
_entity_poly.entity_id
_entity_poly.type
_entity_poly.pdbx_seq_one_letter_code
_entity_poly.pdbx_strand_id
1 'polypeptide(L)'
;QGWEYPYQAWVIDDQTGDMIGLWKQIYEGTRDDGSHYALEGIQGSWFKYGRNFQFRWQRDFFDYGNVSALFIEMMKNNAMSEPMLKRVEKSAPGNLPGWYDFGKAPVAFW
;
A
#
# COMPACT_ATOMS: atom_id res chain seq x y z
N GLN A 1 -2.72 4.49 10.87
CA GLN A 1 -2.29 5.75 11.05
C GLN A 1 -0.83 5.64 11.39
N GLY A 2 -0.12 6.73 11.41
CA GLY A 2 1.33 6.74 11.54
C GLY A 2 2.08 6.78 10.20
N TRP A 3 1.36 6.85 9.06
CA TRP A 3 1.96 7.02 7.74
C TRP A 3 1.63 8.37 7.14
N GLU A 4 2.63 9.02 6.58
CA GLU A 4 2.51 10.25 5.82
C GLU A 4 2.79 9.98 4.35
N TYR A 5 2.20 10.80 3.48
CA TYR A 5 2.30 10.70 2.02
C TYR A 5 2.78 12.03 1.44
N PRO A 6 4.01 12.45 1.73
CA PRO A 6 4.48 13.80 1.42
C PRO A 6 4.68 14.07 -0.07
N TYR A 7 4.85 13.03 -0.87
CA TYR A 7 5.09 13.12 -2.30
C TYR A 7 4.00 12.35 -3.04
N GLN A 8 3.24 13.07 -3.86
CA GLN A 8 2.17 12.49 -4.66
C GLN A 8 2.28 12.99 -6.10
N ALA A 9 2.11 12.06 -7.03
CA ALA A 9 1.99 12.36 -8.44
C ALA A 9 0.74 11.68 -8.99
N TRP A 10 0.03 12.33 -9.88
CA TRP A 10 -1.22 11.84 -10.44
C TRP A 10 -1.17 11.84 -11.96
N VAL A 11 -1.62 10.74 -12.55
CA VAL A 11 -1.88 10.62 -13.99
C VAL A 11 -3.37 10.40 -14.16
N ILE A 12 -4.03 11.25 -14.94
CA ILE A 12 -5.48 11.24 -15.08
C ILE A 12 -5.83 11.17 -16.57
N ASP A 13 -6.65 10.19 -16.92
CA ASP A 13 -7.35 10.14 -18.20
C ASP A 13 -8.81 10.57 -17.99
N ASP A 14 -9.13 11.77 -18.41
CA ASP A 14 -10.47 12.34 -18.22
C ASP A 14 -11.53 11.75 -19.17
N GLN A 15 -11.10 11.09 -20.23
CA GLN A 15 -12.01 10.42 -21.17
C GLN A 15 -12.52 9.08 -20.59
N THR A 16 -11.64 8.33 -19.99
CA THR A 16 -11.97 7.01 -19.41
C THR A 16 -12.36 7.07 -17.93
N GLY A 17 -11.94 8.14 -17.23
CA GLY A 17 -12.04 8.26 -15.78
C GLY A 17 -11.02 7.40 -15.03
N ASP A 18 -9.96 6.96 -15.71
CA ASP A 18 -8.85 6.26 -15.08
C ASP A 18 -7.90 7.27 -14.42
N MET A 19 -7.47 6.94 -13.21
CA MET A 19 -6.54 7.76 -12.43
C MET A 19 -5.49 6.86 -11.78
N ILE A 20 -4.22 7.22 -11.92
CA ILE A 20 -3.13 6.55 -11.22
C ILE A 20 -2.50 7.55 -10.27
N GLY A 21 -2.54 7.24 -8.98
CA GLY A 21 -1.81 7.97 -7.95
C GLY A 21 -0.54 7.22 -7.57
N LEU A 22 0.59 7.94 -7.56
CA LEU A 22 1.88 7.46 -7.07
C LEU A 22 2.25 8.27 -5.84
N TRP A 23 2.78 7.64 -4.81
CA TRP A 23 3.20 8.34 -3.59
C TRP A 23 4.34 7.64 -2.88
N LYS A 24 5.05 8.40 -2.07
CA LYS A 24 5.97 7.91 -1.07
C LYS A 24 5.23 7.76 0.25
N GLN A 25 5.49 6.70 1.00
CA GLN A 25 4.98 6.51 2.35
C GLN A 25 6.11 6.59 3.35
N ILE A 26 5.98 7.48 4.32
CA ILE A 26 6.91 7.65 5.42
C ILE A 26 6.18 7.36 6.73
N TYR A 27 6.76 6.50 7.55
CA TYR A 27 6.23 6.22 8.88
C TYR A 27 6.70 7.28 9.87
N GLU A 28 5.84 7.68 10.79
CA GLU A 28 6.14 8.70 11.81
C GLU A 28 7.25 8.27 12.79
N GLY A 29 7.41 6.96 12.99
CA GLY A 29 8.47 6.43 13.83
C GLY A 29 9.84 6.50 13.15
N THR A 30 10.88 6.53 13.97
CA THR A 30 12.27 6.61 13.51
C THR A 30 13.08 5.41 13.94
N ARG A 31 14.16 5.14 13.22
CA ARG A 31 15.24 4.25 13.63
C ARG A 31 16.11 4.92 14.71
N ASP A 32 16.99 4.16 15.31
CA ASP A 32 17.93 4.67 16.34
C ASP A 32 18.85 5.78 15.81
N ASP A 33 19.13 5.79 14.51
CA ASP A 33 19.92 6.83 13.85
C ASP A 33 19.13 8.10 13.50
N GLY A 34 17.83 8.13 13.83
CA GLY A 34 16.94 9.24 13.55
C GLY A 34 16.32 9.22 12.15
N SER A 35 16.65 8.28 11.28
CA SER A 35 16.02 8.15 9.97
C SER A 35 14.62 7.57 10.10
N HIS A 36 13.70 7.99 9.20
CA HIS A 36 12.35 7.44 9.17
C HIS A 36 12.29 6.10 8.44
N TYR A 37 11.40 5.22 8.91
CA TYR A 37 10.99 4.07 8.12
C TYR A 37 10.18 4.57 6.92
N ALA A 38 10.58 4.20 5.73
CA ALA A 38 9.92 4.65 4.51
C ALA A 38 9.82 3.53 3.48
N LEU A 39 8.74 3.52 2.71
CA LEU A 39 8.62 2.70 1.52
C LEU A 39 9.28 3.43 0.36
N GLU A 40 10.37 2.89 -0.13
CA GLU A 40 11.23 3.51 -1.15
C GLU A 40 10.94 2.97 -2.58
N GLY A 41 10.23 1.85 -2.68
CA GLY A 41 9.84 1.27 -3.95
C GLY A 41 8.69 2.01 -4.62
N ILE A 42 8.38 1.63 -5.85
CA ILE A 42 7.20 2.15 -6.55
C ILE A 42 5.94 1.64 -5.87
N GLN A 43 5.05 2.56 -5.55
CA GLN A 43 3.75 2.25 -4.99
C GLN A 43 2.71 3.27 -5.37
N GLY A 44 1.47 2.83 -5.42
CA GLY A 44 0.35 3.67 -5.78
C GLY A 44 -0.93 2.89 -5.91
N SER A 45 -1.94 3.55 -6.44
CA SER A 45 -3.22 2.94 -6.74
C SER A 45 -3.73 3.38 -8.09
N TRP A 46 -4.35 2.47 -8.78
CA TRP A 46 -5.17 2.74 -9.95
C TRP A 46 -6.63 2.81 -9.52
N PHE A 47 -7.27 3.91 -9.85
CA PHE A 47 -8.68 4.18 -9.54
C PHE A 47 -9.48 4.30 -10.83
N LYS A 48 -10.74 3.91 -10.77
CA LYS A 48 -11.75 4.24 -11.79
C LYS A 48 -12.80 5.15 -11.18
N TYR A 49 -12.98 6.32 -11.77
CA TYR A 49 -13.99 7.27 -11.33
C TYR A 49 -15.39 6.73 -11.56
N GLY A 50 -16.22 6.81 -10.55
CA GLY A 50 -17.59 6.26 -10.59
C GLY A 50 -18.67 7.26 -10.90
N ARG A 51 -18.62 8.42 -10.35
CA ARG A 51 -19.45 9.64 -10.38
C ARG A 51 -19.62 10.15 -8.93
N ASN A 52 -20.20 11.32 -8.78
CA ASN A 52 -20.52 11.90 -7.46
C ASN A 52 -19.31 11.90 -6.49
N PHE A 53 -18.13 12.22 -7.00
CA PHE A 53 -16.88 12.27 -6.23
C PHE A 53 -16.49 10.93 -5.58
N GLN A 54 -16.88 9.81 -6.18
CA GLN A 54 -16.58 8.47 -5.68
C GLN A 54 -15.81 7.65 -6.72
N PHE A 55 -14.91 6.81 -6.24
CA PHE A 55 -14.31 5.77 -7.04
C PHE A 55 -15.21 4.53 -7.04
N ARG A 56 -15.41 3.94 -8.21
CA ARG A 56 -16.14 2.68 -8.37
C ARG A 56 -15.25 1.45 -8.30
N TRP A 57 -13.93 1.66 -8.37
CA TRP A 57 -12.94 0.61 -8.38
C TRP A 57 -11.58 1.16 -7.98
N GLN A 58 -10.79 0.36 -7.27
CA GLN A 58 -9.42 0.66 -6.86
C GLN A 58 -8.60 -0.62 -6.89
N ARG A 59 -7.35 -0.50 -7.33
CA ARG A 59 -6.33 -1.53 -7.19
C ARG A 59 -5.01 -0.91 -6.78
N ASP A 60 -4.47 -1.43 -5.70
CA ASP A 60 -3.18 -1.02 -5.19
C ASP A 60 -2.08 -1.85 -5.85
N PHE A 61 -0.93 -1.21 -6.06
CA PHE A 61 0.29 -1.85 -6.52
C PHE A 61 1.47 -1.32 -5.72
N PHE A 62 2.46 -2.18 -5.48
CA PHE A 62 3.64 -1.83 -4.70
C PHE A 62 4.77 -2.81 -4.97
N ASP A 63 6.00 -2.37 -4.67
CA ASP A 63 7.17 -3.24 -4.65
C ASP A 63 7.11 -4.15 -3.41
N TYR A 64 6.69 -5.39 -3.62
CA TYR A 64 6.51 -6.37 -2.55
C TYR A 64 7.83 -6.65 -1.79
N GLY A 65 8.95 -6.70 -2.49
CA GLY A 65 10.26 -6.92 -1.87
C GLY A 65 10.62 -5.80 -0.90
N ASN A 66 10.42 -4.55 -1.32
CA ASN A 66 10.69 -3.38 -0.50
C ASN A 66 9.78 -3.32 0.73
N VAL A 67 8.47 -3.51 0.53
CA VAL A 67 7.49 -3.53 1.63
C VAL A 67 7.81 -4.62 2.64
N SER A 68 8.12 -5.83 2.16
CA SER A 68 8.43 -6.96 3.04
C SER A 68 9.70 -6.72 3.84
N ALA A 69 10.76 -6.21 3.21
CA ALA A 69 12.02 -5.90 3.89
C ALA A 69 11.81 -4.86 5.00
N LEU A 70 11.07 -3.79 4.70
CA LEU A 70 10.75 -2.75 5.68
C LEU A 70 9.96 -3.30 6.87
N PHE A 71 8.93 -4.09 6.62
CA PHE A 71 8.09 -4.64 7.70
C PHE A 71 8.85 -5.64 8.57
N ILE A 72 9.74 -6.45 7.98
CA ILE A 72 10.61 -7.34 8.74
C ILE A 72 11.56 -6.52 9.64
N GLU A 73 12.15 -5.45 9.13
CA GLU A 73 12.97 -4.53 9.90
C GLU A 73 12.19 -3.92 11.07
N MET A 74 11.00 -3.37 10.78
CA MET A 74 10.15 -2.76 11.81
C MET A 74 9.73 -3.76 12.89
N MET A 75 9.45 -5.01 12.53
CA MET A 75 9.17 -6.08 13.51
C MET A 75 10.37 -6.37 14.39
N LYS A 76 11.57 -6.51 13.81
CA LYS A 76 12.80 -6.74 14.57
C LYS A 76 13.11 -5.62 15.56
N ASN A 77 12.79 -4.40 15.21
CA ASN A 77 13.04 -3.21 16.01
C ASN A 77 11.87 -2.84 16.94
N ASN A 78 10.82 -3.68 17.03
CA ASN A 78 9.59 -3.37 17.78
C ASN A 78 8.98 -2.01 17.42
N ALA A 79 9.11 -1.61 16.16
CA ALA A 79 8.65 -0.31 15.66
C ALA A 79 7.24 -0.32 15.08
N MET A 80 6.61 -1.49 14.99
CA MET A 80 5.24 -1.60 14.49
C MET A 80 4.23 -1.17 15.55
N SER A 81 3.26 -0.36 15.14
CA SER A 81 2.10 -0.05 15.97
C SER A 81 1.19 -1.28 16.15
N GLU A 82 0.41 -1.29 17.23
CA GLU A 82 -0.53 -2.38 17.50
C GLU A 82 -1.51 -2.66 16.32
N PRO A 83 -2.09 -1.65 15.65
CA PRO A 83 -2.91 -1.91 14.47
C PRO A 83 -2.15 -2.58 13.31
N MET A 84 -0.87 -2.25 13.12
CA MET A 84 -0.03 -2.90 12.10
C MET A 84 0.22 -4.36 12.45
N LEU A 85 0.56 -4.66 13.68
CA LEU A 85 0.76 -6.04 14.16
C LEU A 85 -0.50 -6.87 13.97
N LYS A 86 -1.66 -6.38 14.38
CA LYS A 86 -2.95 -7.05 14.16
C LYS A 86 -3.24 -7.32 12.68
N ARG A 87 -2.84 -6.39 11.80
CA ARG A 87 -3.00 -6.59 10.35
C ARG A 87 -2.08 -7.69 9.83
N VAL A 88 -0.83 -7.73 10.27
CA VAL A 88 0.13 -8.79 9.91
C VAL A 88 -0.37 -10.15 10.36
N GLU A 89 -0.79 -10.28 11.62
CA GLU A 89 -1.37 -11.50 12.17
C GLU A 89 -2.58 -11.99 11.38
N LYS A 90 -3.47 -11.07 11.00
CA LYS A 90 -4.65 -11.37 10.20
C LYS A 90 -4.30 -11.78 8.77
N SER A 91 -3.21 -11.24 8.21
CA SER A 91 -2.76 -11.53 6.85
C SER A 91 -1.98 -12.83 6.74
N ALA A 92 -1.29 -13.24 7.80
CA ALA A 92 -0.40 -14.40 7.79
C ALA A 92 -1.07 -15.70 7.31
N PRO A 93 -2.35 -16.00 7.68
CA PRO A 93 -3.05 -17.18 7.16
C PRO A 93 -3.51 -17.07 5.70
N GLY A 94 -3.40 -15.92 5.05
CA GLY A 94 -3.87 -15.73 3.67
C GLY A 94 -5.39 -15.64 3.50
N ASN A 95 -6.15 -15.45 4.57
CA ASN A 95 -7.61 -15.51 4.59
C ASN A 95 -8.28 -14.12 4.54
N LEU A 96 -7.62 -13.12 3.98
CA LEU A 96 -8.20 -11.79 3.83
C LEU A 96 -9.18 -11.73 2.65
N PRO A 97 -10.23 -10.90 2.71
CA PRO A 97 -11.07 -10.63 1.56
C PRO A 97 -10.23 -10.17 0.35
N GLY A 98 -10.48 -10.76 -0.81
CA GLY A 98 -9.71 -10.51 -2.03
C GLY A 98 -8.40 -11.30 -2.14
N TRP A 99 -8.06 -12.11 -1.17
CA TRP A 99 -6.94 -13.04 -1.29
C TRP A 99 -7.21 -14.09 -2.36
N TYR A 100 -6.17 -14.52 -3.03
CA TYR A 100 -6.22 -15.61 -4.01
C TYR A 100 -5.03 -16.55 -3.83
N ASP A 101 -5.21 -17.82 -4.15
CA ASP A 101 -4.18 -18.83 -4.05
C ASP A 101 -3.10 -18.64 -5.12
N PHE A 102 -1.91 -19.15 -4.81
CA PHE A 102 -0.82 -19.14 -5.78
C PHE A 102 -1.24 -19.81 -7.10
N GLY A 103 -0.92 -19.16 -8.21
CA GLY A 103 -1.25 -19.64 -9.56
C GLY A 103 -2.66 -19.32 -10.03
N LYS A 104 -3.53 -18.75 -9.17
CA LYS A 104 -4.82 -18.22 -9.59
C LYS A 104 -4.71 -16.75 -9.93
N ALA A 105 -5.32 -16.35 -11.04
CA ALA A 105 -5.35 -14.94 -11.42
C ALA A 105 -6.28 -14.15 -10.49
N PRO A 106 -5.92 -12.92 -10.11
CA PRO A 106 -6.85 -12.01 -9.50
C PRO A 106 -7.97 -11.64 -10.47
N VAL A 107 -9.01 -10.95 -9.98
CA VAL A 107 -10.06 -10.39 -10.83
C VAL A 107 -9.43 -9.56 -11.94
N ALA A 108 -9.89 -9.75 -13.17
CA ALA A 108 -9.39 -9.04 -14.35
C ALA A 108 -9.49 -7.52 -14.19
N PHE A 109 -8.56 -6.81 -14.78
CA PHE A 109 -8.55 -5.33 -14.76
C PHE A 109 -9.64 -4.73 -15.65
N TRP A 110 -10.07 -5.45 -16.68
CA TRP A 110 -10.96 -5.02 -17.74
C TRP A 110 -12.01 -6.07 -18.09
#